data_9a81a6cc37bbb676354daac363023c89
#
_entry.id   9a81a6cc37bbb676354daac363023c89
#
_cell.length_a   1.000
_cell.length_b   1.000
_cell.length_c   1.000
_cell.angle_alpha   90.00
_cell.angle_beta   90.00
_cell.angle_gamma   90.00
#
_symmetry.space_group_name_H-M   'P 1'
#
loop_
_entity.id
_entity.type
_entity.pdbx_description
1 polymer ?
#
loop_
_entity_poly.entity_id
_entity_poly.type
_entity_poly.pdbx_seq_one_letter_code
_entity_poly.pdbx_strand_id
1 'polypeptide(L)'
;MRISVLSIFPEIFASFRKAPVIASAVDSGRLDIGFTDIRDFAEGSFRAVDDSPYGGGPGMVLRVDTVSKAIASVRTEKSHVVLLSPKGKPYDQKKARGFSKLEHLVLVCGHYEGFDARIGNYVDEEISLGDYILTGGEIAAMAVCDSVVRLLDGSLRRGSADDESFETGLLEYPHYTHPLEFDGEKVPDILLSGNKAGISRWRQRQAIIETIKYRPDLFGKMHGEGIGLSGAKVLMFDDCVLKIEQEGPQSRREHEALLWLNGKLPVPEVIFHEDRDGKSYLLMSRLKGKMLCDPLILHNRNRLMKSCAAAMKMLWSVDISDCPFRDERMQCKDAVLSHGDLCLPNILADNRGITGFIDLGYCTVADRKADIDCCIESLEANLTGRFSDGTPEQPLDRDAFLSLLQ
;
A
#
# COMPACT_ATOMS: atom_id res chain seq x y z
N MET A 1 2.22 19.44 -23.08
CA MET A 1 2.17 18.03 -23.47
C MET A 1 1.46 17.89 -24.79
N ARG A 2 1.89 16.96 -25.67
CA ARG A 2 1.16 16.61 -26.89
C ARG A 2 0.62 15.17 -26.77
N ILE A 3 -0.61 14.93 -27.24
CA ILE A 3 -1.20 13.59 -27.39
C ILE A 3 -1.69 13.42 -28.82
N SER A 4 -1.27 12.36 -29.50
CA SER A 4 -1.77 11.97 -30.81
C SER A 4 -2.46 10.61 -30.70
N VAL A 5 -3.73 10.54 -31.11
CA VAL A 5 -4.51 9.30 -31.10
C VAL A 5 -4.72 8.86 -32.55
N LEU A 6 -4.27 7.64 -32.87
CA LEU A 6 -4.45 7.00 -34.18
C LEU A 6 -5.60 6.01 -34.08
N SER A 7 -6.63 6.19 -34.90
CA SER A 7 -7.83 5.36 -34.91
C SER A 7 -8.42 5.26 -36.33
N ILE A 8 -9.20 4.23 -36.57
CA ILE A 8 -10.01 4.14 -37.80
C ILE A 8 -11.39 4.84 -37.64
N PHE A 9 -11.69 5.40 -36.44
CA PHE A 9 -12.92 6.12 -36.11
C PHE A 9 -12.60 7.40 -35.32
N PRO A 10 -11.84 8.36 -35.87
CA PRO A 10 -11.43 9.58 -35.14
C PRO A 10 -12.63 10.44 -34.72
N GLU A 11 -13.77 10.36 -35.40
CA GLU A 11 -15.00 11.10 -35.08
C GLU A 11 -15.59 10.76 -33.69
N ILE A 12 -15.31 9.55 -33.18
CA ILE A 12 -15.80 9.14 -31.86
C ILE A 12 -15.25 10.03 -30.72
N PHE A 13 -14.11 10.67 -30.93
CA PHE A 13 -13.45 11.57 -29.99
C PHE A 13 -14.04 12.99 -29.98
N ALA A 14 -14.97 13.34 -30.86
CA ALA A 14 -15.50 14.70 -30.97
C ALA A 14 -16.15 15.21 -29.68
N SER A 15 -16.92 14.35 -28.99
CA SER A 15 -17.54 14.68 -27.68
C SER A 15 -16.50 14.65 -26.56
N PHE A 16 -15.57 13.71 -26.59
CA PHE A 16 -14.47 13.59 -25.60
C PHE A 16 -13.60 14.85 -25.55
N ARG A 17 -13.24 15.42 -26.71
CA ARG A 17 -12.49 16.68 -26.82
C ARG A 17 -13.17 17.85 -26.10
N LYS A 18 -14.51 17.82 -25.96
CA LYS A 18 -15.32 18.85 -25.30
C LYS A 18 -15.52 18.58 -23.81
N ALA A 19 -15.01 17.46 -23.26
CA ALA A 19 -15.08 17.19 -21.84
C ALA A 19 -14.34 18.29 -21.05
N PRO A 20 -14.88 18.77 -19.91
CA PRO A 20 -14.44 20.00 -19.27
C PRO A 20 -12.93 20.05 -18.97
N VAL A 21 -12.34 18.95 -18.47
CA VAL A 21 -10.91 18.87 -18.14
C VAL A 21 -10.06 18.91 -19.41
N ILE A 22 -10.46 18.17 -20.45
CA ILE A 22 -9.75 18.11 -21.74
C ILE A 22 -9.82 19.47 -22.44
N ALA A 23 -11.03 20.06 -22.56
CA ALA A 23 -11.23 21.37 -23.19
C ALA A 23 -10.42 22.47 -22.47
N SER A 24 -10.48 22.51 -21.14
CA SER A 24 -9.70 23.48 -20.34
C SER A 24 -8.19 23.32 -20.53
N ALA A 25 -7.69 22.09 -20.63
CA ALA A 25 -6.27 21.85 -20.86
C ALA A 25 -5.83 22.30 -22.27
N VAL A 26 -6.69 22.11 -23.29
CA VAL A 26 -6.44 22.58 -24.68
C VAL A 26 -6.50 24.11 -24.72
N ASP A 27 -7.55 24.72 -24.20
CA ASP A 27 -7.76 26.18 -24.25
C ASP A 27 -6.65 26.95 -23.54
N SER A 28 -6.08 26.37 -22.49
CA SER A 28 -4.96 26.97 -21.74
C SER A 28 -3.57 26.62 -22.33
N GLY A 29 -3.50 25.93 -23.46
CA GLY A 29 -2.25 25.55 -24.12
C GLY A 29 -1.42 24.49 -23.38
N ARG A 30 -1.95 23.84 -22.36
CA ARG A 30 -1.28 22.75 -21.62
C ARG A 30 -1.30 21.43 -22.37
N LEU A 31 -2.32 21.23 -23.20
CA LEU A 31 -2.53 20.04 -24.01
C LEU A 31 -2.68 20.41 -25.49
N ASP A 32 -1.90 19.79 -26.35
CA ASP A 32 -2.13 19.69 -27.77
C ASP A 32 -2.61 18.28 -28.10
N ILE A 33 -3.90 18.08 -28.43
CA ILE A 33 -4.47 16.77 -28.72
C ILE A 33 -4.95 16.70 -30.17
N GLY A 34 -4.44 15.72 -30.90
CA GLY A 34 -4.80 15.42 -32.29
C GLY A 34 -5.34 14.00 -32.47
N PHE A 35 -6.30 13.85 -33.38
CA PHE A 35 -6.91 12.59 -33.75
C PHE A 35 -6.64 12.35 -35.24
N THR A 36 -6.01 11.23 -35.59
CA THR A 36 -5.57 10.92 -36.95
C THR A 36 -6.29 9.68 -37.43
N ASP A 37 -6.89 9.75 -38.61
CA ASP A 37 -7.50 8.59 -39.29
C ASP A 37 -6.44 7.72 -39.90
N ILE A 38 -6.34 6.46 -39.46
CA ILE A 38 -5.42 5.46 -40.01
C ILE A 38 -5.75 5.19 -41.49
N ARG A 39 -7.02 5.36 -41.93
CA ARG A 39 -7.43 5.17 -43.35
C ARG A 39 -6.76 6.13 -44.30
N ASP A 40 -6.31 7.30 -43.84
CA ASP A 40 -5.62 8.27 -44.70
C ASP A 40 -4.25 7.79 -45.19
N PHE A 41 -3.72 6.74 -44.58
CA PHE A 41 -2.42 6.13 -44.92
C PHE A 41 -2.57 4.82 -45.68
N ALA A 42 -3.80 4.40 -45.97
CA ALA A 42 -4.07 3.21 -46.76
C ALA A 42 -3.86 3.48 -48.25
N GLU A 43 -3.18 2.57 -48.93
CA GLU A 43 -2.92 2.62 -50.39
C GLU A 43 -4.05 1.94 -51.19
N GLY A 44 -4.16 2.33 -52.45
CA GLY A 44 -5.12 1.77 -53.40
C GLY A 44 -6.50 2.45 -53.35
N SER A 45 -7.34 2.10 -54.32
CA SER A 45 -8.66 2.72 -54.51
C SER A 45 -9.66 2.42 -53.39
N PHE A 46 -9.49 1.32 -52.67
CA PHE A 46 -10.39 0.89 -51.59
C PHE A 46 -9.95 1.36 -50.20
N ARG A 47 -8.77 2.00 -50.08
CA ARG A 47 -8.22 2.43 -48.77
C ARG A 47 -8.36 1.38 -47.67
N ALA A 48 -8.03 0.11 -47.98
CA ALA A 48 -8.16 -1.01 -47.07
C ALA A 48 -7.13 -0.89 -45.91
N VAL A 49 -7.64 -0.83 -44.70
CA VAL A 49 -6.81 -0.74 -43.45
C VAL A 49 -6.58 -2.10 -42.81
N ASP A 50 -7.32 -3.11 -43.23
CA ASP A 50 -7.38 -4.46 -42.70
C ASP A 50 -7.33 -5.50 -43.82
N ASP A 51 -6.97 -6.73 -43.44
CA ASP A 51 -6.95 -7.87 -44.35
C ASP A 51 -7.16 -9.17 -43.60
N SER A 52 -7.48 -10.24 -44.30
CA SER A 52 -7.62 -11.59 -43.74
C SER A 52 -6.31 -12.08 -43.15
N PRO A 53 -6.31 -12.72 -41.98
CA PRO A 53 -5.10 -13.23 -41.36
C PRO A 53 -4.49 -14.37 -42.18
N TYR A 54 -3.16 -14.39 -42.34
CA TYR A 54 -2.47 -15.55 -42.86
C TYR A 54 -2.73 -16.80 -42.02
N GLY A 55 -2.98 -17.92 -42.67
CA GLY A 55 -3.39 -19.16 -41.99
C GLY A 55 -4.90 -19.33 -41.81
N GLY A 56 -5.67 -18.34 -42.24
CA GLY A 56 -7.13 -18.37 -42.16
C GLY A 56 -7.64 -18.07 -40.74
N GLY A 57 -8.94 -18.06 -40.61
CA GLY A 57 -9.65 -17.75 -39.36
C GLY A 57 -10.76 -16.72 -39.55
N PRO A 58 -11.65 -16.54 -38.61
CA PRO A 58 -12.66 -15.49 -38.67
C PRO A 58 -12.05 -14.12 -38.38
N GLY A 59 -12.67 -13.06 -38.90
CA GLY A 59 -12.30 -11.66 -38.64
C GLY A 59 -11.20 -11.14 -39.55
N MET A 60 -10.81 -9.89 -39.30
CA MET A 60 -9.84 -9.11 -40.06
C MET A 60 -8.76 -8.60 -39.12
N VAL A 61 -7.57 -8.31 -39.67
CA VAL A 61 -6.41 -7.81 -38.91
C VAL A 61 -5.95 -6.49 -39.51
N LEU A 62 -5.68 -5.49 -38.67
CA LEU A 62 -5.15 -4.21 -39.14
C LEU A 62 -3.76 -4.40 -39.76
N ARG A 63 -3.58 -3.86 -40.97
CA ARG A 63 -2.39 -4.02 -41.78
C ARG A 63 -1.21 -3.23 -41.24
N VAL A 64 -0.05 -3.88 -41.16
CA VAL A 64 1.19 -3.27 -40.64
C VAL A 64 1.66 -2.09 -41.50
N ASP A 65 1.55 -2.15 -42.81
CA ASP A 65 2.00 -1.10 -43.73
C ASP A 65 1.20 0.20 -43.57
N THR A 66 -0.11 0.10 -43.32
CA THR A 66 -0.98 1.25 -43.10
C THR A 66 -0.77 1.85 -41.71
N VAL A 67 -0.76 1.01 -40.68
CA VAL A 67 -0.60 1.47 -39.29
C VAL A 67 0.80 2.05 -39.05
N SER A 68 1.85 1.44 -39.58
CA SER A 68 3.22 1.96 -39.45
C SER A 68 3.40 3.35 -40.10
N LYS A 69 2.77 3.57 -41.27
CA LYS A 69 2.77 4.90 -41.92
C LYS A 69 2.01 5.94 -41.08
N ALA A 70 0.87 5.56 -40.50
CA ALA A 70 0.13 6.43 -39.60
C ALA A 70 0.97 6.81 -38.34
N ILE A 71 1.67 5.84 -37.77
CA ILE A 71 2.59 6.10 -36.64
C ILE A 71 3.72 7.06 -37.12
N ALA A 72 4.36 6.79 -38.22
CA ALA A 72 5.45 7.61 -38.76
C ALA A 72 5.02 9.06 -39.01
N SER A 73 3.75 9.31 -39.39
CA SER A 73 3.25 10.66 -39.69
C SER A 73 3.19 11.59 -38.47
N VAL A 74 3.08 11.03 -37.28
CA VAL A 74 2.98 11.79 -36.02
C VAL A 74 4.20 11.63 -35.13
N ARG A 75 4.99 10.57 -35.31
CA ARG A 75 6.16 10.24 -34.50
C ARG A 75 7.27 11.26 -34.65
N THR A 76 7.82 11.68 -33.51
CA THR A 76 9.03 12.52 -33.40
C THR A 76 10.04 11.81 -32.51
N GLU A 77 11.25 12.34 -32.37
CA GLU A 77 12.26 11.80 -31.45
C GLU A 77 11.81 11.79 -29.97
N LYS A 78 10.85 12.65 -29.62
CA LYS A 78 10.31 12.79 -28.27
C LYS A 78 9.01 12.01 -28.06
N SER A 79 8.56 11.27 -29.04
CA SER A 79 7.32 10.51 -28.97
C SER A 79 7.52 9.20 -28.23
N HIS A 80 6.56 8.85 -27.40
CA HIS A 80 6.37 7.54 -26.81
C HIS A 80 5.11 6.92 -27.40
N VAL A 81 5.28 5.86 -28.18
CA VAL A 81 4.20 5.21 -28.94
C VAL A 81 3.69 4.00 -28.19
N VAL A 82 2.41 4.02 -27.88
CA VAL A 82 1.73 3.00 -27.05
C VAL A 82 0.64 2.32 -27.87
N LEU A 83 0.71 1.01 -27.95
CA LEU A 83 -0.32 0.17 -28.54
C LEU A 83 -1.34 -0.22 -27.46
N LEU A 84 -2.63 -0.03 -27.76
CA LEU A 84 -3.71 -0.45 -26.88
C LEU A 84 -4.15 -1.87 -27.27
N SER A 85 -3.86 -2.84 -26.39
CA SER A 85 -4.01 -4.26 -26.71
C SER A 85 -4.26 -5.08 -25.44
N PRO A 86 -5.10 -6.13 -25.49
CA PRO A 86 -5.29 -7.04 -24.34
C PRO A 86 -4.01 -7.75 -23.89
N LYS A 87 -2.99 -7.88 -24.77
CA LYS A 87 -1.70 -8.49 -24.47
C LYS A 87 -0.76 -7.56 -23.70
N GLY A 88 -1.10 -6.27 -23.61
CA GLY A 88 -0.27 -5.24 -22.98
C GLY A 88 -0.15 -5.42 -21.49
N LYS A 89 0.85 -4.73 -20.91
CA LYS A 89 0.99 -4.64 -19.46
C LYS A 89 -0.21 -3.88 -18.86
N PRO A 90 -0.73 -4.27 -17.68
CA PRO A 90 -1.82 -3.57 -17.03
C PRO A 90 -1.50 -2.09 -16.83
N TYR A 91 -2.46 -1.24 -17.20
CA TYR A 91 -2.43 0.20 -16.99
C TYR A 91 -2.88 0.54 -15.56
N ASP A 92 -2.12 1.37 -14.87
CA ASP A 92 -2.42 1.82 -13.51
C ASP A 92 -2.10 3.30 -13.31
N GLN A 93 -2.40 3.84 -12.11
CA GLN A 93 -2.16 5.25 -11.78
C GLN A 93 -0.68 5.63 -11.87
N LYS A 94 0.23 4.73 -11.51
CA LYS A 94 1.68 4.95 -11.65
C LYS A 94 2.09 5.13 -13.11
N LYS A 95 1.50 4.33 -14.01
CA LYS A 95 1.71 4.46 -15.45
C LYS A 95 1.14 5.77 -15.98
N ALA A 96 -0.08 6.17 -15.55
CA ALA A 96 -0.68 7.46 -15.90
C ALA A 96 0.23 8.63 -15.50
N ARG A 97 0.78 8.60 -14.28
CA ARG A 97 1.73 9.59 -13.78
C ARG A 97 3.07 9.57 -14.57
N GLY A 98 3.49 8.42 -15.02
CA GLY A 98 4.62 8.30 -15.94
C GLY A 98 4.35 9.00 -17.28
N PHE A 99 3.20 8.73 -17.86
CA PHE A 99 2.78 9.32 -19.15
C PHE A 99 2.56 10.82 -19.05
N SER A 100 2.06 11.36 -17.94
CA SER A 100 1.86 12.80 -17.79
C SER A 100 3.15 13.64 -17.83
N LYS A 101 4.31 12.99 -17.68
CA LYS A 101 5.64 13.62 -17.77
C LYS A 101 6.24 13.60 -19.18
N LEU A 102 5.61 12.91 -20.13
CA LEU A 102 6.08 12.83 -21.52
C LEU A 102 5.83 14.13 -22.26
N GLU A 103 6.69 14.47 -23.19
CA GLU A 103 6.45 15.60 -24.10
C GLU A 103 5.39 15.24 -25.15
N HIS A 104 5.43 14.00 -25.67
CA HIS A 104 4.50 13.53 -26.69
C HIS A 104 4.13 12.05 -26.47
N LEU A 105 2.86 11.78 -26.23
CA LEU A 105 2.27 10.46 -26.14
C LEU A 105 1.49 10.15 -27.42
N VAL A 106 1.76 9.02 -28.04
CA VAL A 106 1.04 8.52 -29.22
C VAL A 106 0.28 7.26 -28.81
N LEU A 107 -1.05 7.27 -28.94
CA LEU A 107 -1.91 6.13 -28.63
C LEU A 107 -2.43 5.52 -29.94
N VAL A 108 -2.21 4.22 -30.13
CA VAL A 108 -2.63 3.49 -31.32
C VAL A 108 -3.81 2.58 -30.95
N CYS A 109 -4.99 2.90 -31.50
CA CYS A 109 -6.22 2.16 -31.24
C CYS A 109 -6.34 0.94 -32.17
N GLY A 110 -6.50 -0.24 -31.57
CA GLY A 110 -6.82 -1.48 -32.30
C GLY A 110 -8.30 -1.60 -32.62
N HIS A 111 -8.61 -2.43 -33.63
CA HIS A 111 -9.97 -2.81 -34.00
C HIS A 111 -9.97 -4.23 -34.60
N TYR A 112 -11.15 -4.82 -34.81
CA TYR A 112 -11.30 -6.18 -35.35
C TYR A 112 -10.57 -7.23 -34.47
N GLU A 113 -9.77 -8.15 -35.08
CA GLU A 113 -8.96 -9.14 -34.37
C GLU A 113 -7.63 -8.58 -33.84
N GLY A 114 -7.42 -7.26 -34.01
CA GLY A 114 -6.22 -6.55 -33.57
C GLY A 114 -5.28 -6.19 -34.71
N PHE A 115 -4.00 -6.25 -34.45
CA PHE A 115 -2.95 -5.78 -35.34
C PHE A 115 -2.11 -6.94 -35.90
N ASP A 116 -1.55 -6.75 -37.08
CA ASP A 116 -0.44 -7.56 -37.55
C ASP A 116 0.68 -7.54 -36.49
N ALA A 117 1.19 -8.72 -36.13
CA ALA A 117 2.18 -8.87 -35.06
C ALA A 117 3.45 -8.03 -35.23
N ARG A 118 3.81 -7.71 -36.51
CA ARG A 118 4.97 -6.90 -36.86
C ARG A 118 4.85 -5.45 -36.42
N ILE A 119 3.66 -4.97 -36.02
CA ILE A 119 3.47 -3.61 -35.53
C ILE A 119 4.24 -3.38 -34.22
N GLY A 120 4.51 -4.45 -33.43
CA GLY A 120 5.34 -4.40 -32.23
C GLY A 120 6.73 -3.77 -32.48
N ASN A 121 7.26 -3.80 -33.71
CA ASN A 121 8.54 -3.18 -34.06
C ASN A 121 8.46 -1.65 -34.19
N TYR A 122 7.26 -1.08 -34.21
CA TYR A 122 7.02 0.35 -34.42
C TYR A 122 6.50 1.07 -33.18
N VAL A 123 6.28 0.36 -32.08
CA VAL A 123 5.77 0.90 -30.83
C VAL A 123 6.79 0.74 -29.71
N ASP A 124 6.70 1.57 -28.69
CA ASP A 124 7.62 1.55 -27.56
C ASP A 124 7.10 0.64 -26.44
N GLU A 125 5.77 0.50 -26.28
CA GLU A 125 5.16 -0.45 -25.39
C GLU A 125 3.71 -0.79 -25.77
N GLU A 126 3.19 -1.88 -25.18
CA GLU A 126 1.76 -2.26 -25.22
C GLU A 126 1.16 -2.18 -23.82
N ILE A 127 -0.06 -1.64 -23.71
CA ILE A 127 -0.80 -1.57 -22.45
C ILE A 127 -2.20 -2.14 -22.59
N SER A 128 -2.73 -2.70 -21.49
CA SER A 128 -4.09 -3.19 -21.33
C SER A 128 -4.79 -2.45 -20.21
N LEU A 129 -6.08 -2.10 -20.38
CA LEU A 129 -6.89 -1.54 -19.31
C LEU A 129 -7.38 -2.59 -18.29
N GLY A 130 -7.34 -3.86 -18.65
CA GLY A 130 -7.82 -4.95 -17.79
C GLY A 130 -8.19 -6.20 -18.59
N ASP A 131 -8.59 -7.24 -17.87
CA ASP A 131 -8.87 -8.58 -18.40
C ASP A 131 -10.30 -8.66 -18.97
N TYR A 132 -10.59 -7.83 -19.95
CA TYR A 132 -11.86 -7.82 -20.71
C TYR A 132 -11.62 -7.31 -22.14
N ILE A 133 -12.54 -7.65 -23.05
CA ILE A 133 -12.44 -7.27 -24.46
C ILE A 133 -13.33 -6.08 -24.76
N LEU A 134 -12.76 -5.08 -25.42
CA LEU A 134 -13.48 -3.95 -26.04
C LEU A 134 -13.56 -4.16 -27.54
N THR A 135 -14.56 -3.57 -28.20
CA THR A 135 -14.74 -3.63 -29.65
C THR A 135 -13.58 -2.97 -30.40
N GLY A 136 -12.96 -1.94 -29.79
CA GLY A 136 -11.84 -1.19 -30.32
C GLY A 136 -11.04 -0.50 -29.24
N GLY A 137 -9.90 0.10 -29.59
CA GLY A 137 -9.00 0.81 -28.68
C GLY A 137 -9.46 2.22 -28.32
N GLU A 138 -10.50 2.76 -28.91
CA GLU A 138 -10.92 4.17 -28.74
C GLU A 138 -11.33 4.50 -27.32
N ILE A 139 -12.12 3.64 -26.68
CA ILE A 139 -12.52 3.81 -25.25
C ILE A 139 -11.28 3.74 -24.35
N ALA A 140 -10.38 2.80 -24.64
CA ALA A 140 -9.13 2.68 -23.89
C ALA A 140 -8.26 3.95 -24.05
N ALA A 141 -8.17 4.51 -25.27
CA ALA A 141 -7.48 5.76 -25.53
C ALA A 141 -8.10 6.93 -24.75
N MET A 142 -9.43 7.03 -24.70
CA MET A 142 -10.12 8.05 -23.91
C MET A 142 -9.78 7.93 -22.42
N ALA A 143 -9.82 6.72 -21.86
CA ALA A 143 -9.48 6.48 -20.45
C ALA A 143 -8.03 6.84 -20.12
N VAL A 144 -7.08 6.50 -21.00
CA VAL A 144 -5.67 6.89 -20.86
C VAL A 144 -5.53 8.41 -20.97
N CYS A 145 -6.14 9.05 -21.99
CA CYS A 145 -6.08 10.51 -22.14
C CYS A 145 -6.66 11.22 -20.90
N ASP A 146 -7.82 10.82 -20.40
CA ASP A 146 -8.45 11.46 -19.24
C ASP A 146 -7.56 11.34 -18.01
N SER A 147 -7.11 10.13 -17.69
CA SER A 147 -6.25 9.87 -16.53
C SER A 147 -4.89 10.58 -16.59
N VAL A 148 -4.35 10.80 -17.78
CA VAL A 148 -3.09 11.54 -17.99
C VAL A 148 -3.31 13.05 -17.92
N VAL A 149 -4.32 13.58 -18.63
CA VAL A 149 -4.56 15.02 -18.73
C VAL A 149 -4.92 15.65 -17.39
N ARG A 150 -5.69 14.94 -16.55
CA ARG A 150 -6.01 15.43 -15.21
C ARG A 150 -4.79 15.56 -14.30
N LEU A 151 -3.69 14.90 -14.60
CA LEU A 151 -2.41 14.96 -13.86
C LEU A 151 -1.47 16.09 -14.36
N LEU A 152 -1.82 16.77 -15.44
CA LEU A 152 -1.03 17.93 -15.92
C LEU A 152 -1.17 19.10 -14.94
N ASP A 153 -0.08 19.81 -14.69
CA ASP A 153 -0.05 20.94 -13.78
C ASP A 153 -1.15 21.98 -14.11
N GLY A 154 -1.99 22.26 -13.12
CA GLY A 154 -3.09 23.21 -13.26
C GLY A 154 -4.33 22.67 -13.99
N SER A 155 -4.42 21.38 -14.32
CA SER A 155 -5.64 20.76 -14.84
C SER A 155 -6.69 20.56 -13.76
N LEU A 156 -6.26 20.23 -12.52
CA LEU A 156 -7.08 20.17 -11.32
C LEU A 156 -6.67 21.25 -10.33
N ARG A 157 -7.51 21.48 -9.31
CA ARG A 157 -7.15 22.35 -8.17
C ARG A 157 -5.92 21.77 -7.48
N ARG A 158 -4.99 22.64 -7.09
CA ARG A 158 -3.75 22.28 -6.42
C ARG A 158 -4.06 21.44 -5.16
N GLY A 159 -3.46 20.27 -5.03
CA GLY A 159 -3.68 19.34 -3.93
C GLY A 159 -4.88 18.40 -4.09
N SER A 160 -5.68 18.54 -5.17
CA SER A 160 -6.85 17.66 -5.38
C SER A 160 -6.47 16.24 -5.79
N ALA A 161 -5.31 16.08 -6.43
CA ALA A 161 -4.84 14.76 -6.90
C ALA A 161 -3.94 14.05 -5.89
N ASP A 162 -3.47 14.73 -4.83
CA ASP A 162 -2.44 14.18 -3.93
C ASP A 162 -3.00 13.13 -2.97
N ASP A 163 -4.27 13.26 -2.57
CA ASP A 163 -4.94 12.36 -1.62
C ASP A 163 -5.88 11.33 -2.31
N GLU A 164 -5.90 11.29 -3.65
CA GLU A 164 -6.78 10.37 -4.39
C GLU A 164 -6.34 8.92 -4.29
N SER A 165 -7.28 8.01 -4.54
CA SER A 165 -7.04 6.57 -4.59
C SER A 165 -5.84 6.23 -5.51
N PHE A 166 -4.99 5.33 -5.03
CA PHE A 166 -3.78 4.80 -5.70
C PHE A 166 -2.56 5.75 -5.73
N GLU A 167 -2.67 7.03 -5.38
CA GLU A 167 -1.51 7.94 -5.35
C GLU A 167 -0.50 7.55 -4.26
N THR A 168 -1.01 7.25 -3.07
CA THR A 168 -0.21 6.77 -1.94
C THR A 168 -0.12 5.24 -1.87
N GLY A 169 -0.75 4.53 -2.83
CA GLY A 169 -0.88 3.07 -2.83
C GLY A 169 -2.09 2.58 -2.03
N LEU A 170 -2.91 3.48 -1.49
CA LEU A 170 -4.15 3.18 -0.75
C LEU A 170 -5.37 3.63 -1.56
N LEU A 171 -6.55 3.19 -1.14
CA LEU A 171 -7.81 3.83 -1.51
C LEU A 171 -7.96 5.16 -0.74
N GLU A 172 -8.74 6.07 -1.31
CA GLU A 172 -9.11 7.31 -0.66
C GLU A 172 -10.08 7.04 0.52
N TYR A 173 -10.04 7.93 1.51
CA TYR A 173 -10.96 7.90 2.65
C TYR A 173 -12.39 8.28 2.23
N PRO A 174 -13.45 7.89 3.01
CA PRO A 174 -14.83 8.23 2.69
C PRO A 174 -15.11 9.73 2.81
N HIS A 175 -15.84 10.28 1.86
CA HIS A 175 -16.26 11.66 1.84
C HIS A 175 -17.68 11.84 2.36
N TYR A 176 -17.90 12.94 3.07
CA TYR A 176 -19.20 13.32 3.61
C TYR A 176 -19.57 14.73 3.14
N THR A 177 -20.85 14.95 2.86
CA THR A 177 -21.43 16.23 2.48
C THR A 177 -22.75 16.45 3.23
N HIS A 178 -23.43 17.55 2.94
CA HIS A 178 -24.75 17.82 3.49
C HIS A 178 -25.80 16.82 2.99
N PRO A 179 -26.80 16.49 3.83
CA PRO A 179 -27.04 16.96 5.19
C PRO A 179 -26.11 16.36 6.24
N LEU A 180 -26.06 16.95 7.45
CA LEU A 180 -25.22 16.49 8.56
C LEU A 180 -25.59 15.10 9.08
N GLU A 181 -26.88 14.74 8.99
CA GLU A 181 -27.44 13.45 9.35
C GLU A 181 -28.40 13.01 8.24
N PHE A 182 -28.27 11.75 7.80
CA PHE A 182 -29.12 11.15 6.80
C PHE A 182 -29.40 9.68 7.17
N ASP A 183 -30.65 9.30 7.23
CA ASP A 183 -31.13 7.94 7.62
C ASP A 183 -30.51 7.40 8.91
N GLY A 184 -30.29 8.31 9.90
CA GLY A 184 -29.70 7.97 11.20
C GLY A 184 -28.18 7.96 11.23
N GLU A 185 -27.51 8.07 10.08
CA GLU A 185 -26.06 8.16 10.00
C GLU A 185 -25.58 9.61 10.02
N LYS A 186 -24.57 9.86 10.85
CA LYS A 186 -24.00 11.22 11.06
C LYS A 186 -22.63 11.36 10.44
N VAL A 187 -22.34 12.57 9.97
CA VAL A 187 -20.97 12.95 9.64
C VAL A 187 -20.08 12.81 10.87
N PRO A 188 -18.92 12.14 10.81
CA PRO A 188 -18.01 12.01 11.96
C PRO A 188 -17.63 13.36 12.59
N ASP A 189 -17.75 13.47 13.90
CA ASP A 189 -17.51 14.71 14.67
C ASP A 189 -16.14 15.31 14.41
N ILE A 190 -15.11 14.48 14.21
CA ILE A 190 -13.76 14.94 13.92
C ILE A 190 -13.71 15.82 12.65
N LEU A 191 -14.54 15.55 11.64
CA LEU A 191 -14.60 16.33 10.41
C LEU A 191 -15.21 17.72 10.63
N LEU A 192 -15.98 17.90 11.71
CA LEU A 192 -16.63 19.15 12.11
C LEU A 192 -15.78 19.95 13.10
N SER A 193 -14.73 19.34 13.66
CA SER A 193 -13.95 19.91 14.76
C SER A 193 -13.05 21.09 14.39
N GLY A 194 -12.75 21.30 13.11
CA GLY A 194 -11.72 22.25 12.66
C GLY A 194 -10.28 21.84 13.00
N ASN A 195 -10.06 20.73 13.68
CA ASN A 195 -8.74 20.21 14.05
C ASN A 195 -8.05 19.55 12.84
N LYS A 196 -7.28 20.34 12.08
CA LYS A 196 -6.62 19.89 10.85
C LYS A 196 -5.76 18.63 11.06
N ALA A 197 -4.99 18.58 12.14
CA ALA A 197 -4.13 17.42 12.44
C ALA A 197 -4.96 16.17 12.79
N GLY A 198 -6.05 16.32 13.54
CA GLY A 198 -6.98 15.25 13.84
C GLY A 198 -7.70 14.73 12.59
N ILE A 199 -8.15 15.65 11.73
CA ILE A 199 -8.79 15.31 10.44
C ILE A 199 -7.80 14.55 9.54
N SER A 200 -6.55 14.99 9.43
CA SER A 200 -5.53 14.30 8.62
C SER A 200 -5.27 12.87 9.10
N ARG A 201 -5.12 12.67 10.41
CA ARG A 201 -4.96 11.32 10.99
C ARG A 201 -6.19 10.45 10.74
N TRP A 202 -7.39 11.00 10.93
CA TRP A 202 -8.63 10.26 10.67
C TRP A 202 -8.69 9.83 9.18
N ARG A 203 -8.39 10.72 8.24
CA ARG A 203 -8.35 10.43 6.80
C ARG A 203 -7.39 9.30 6.48
N GLN A 204 -6.16 9.36 7.01
CA GLN A 204 -5.16 8.30 6.79
C GLN A 204 -5.65 6.95 7.31
N ARG A 205 -6.19 6.90 8.54
CA ARG A 205 -6.73 5.67 9.12
C ARG A 205 -7.90 5.11 8.30
N GLN A 206 -8.82 5.98 7.85
CA GLN A 206 -9.93 5.57 7.01
C GLN A 206 -9.46 5.05 5.64
N ALA A 207 -8.50 5.69 5.01
CA ALA A 207 -7.90 5.20 3.76
C ALA A 207 -7.34 3.78 3.90
N ILE A 208 -6.67 3.49 5.02
CA ILE A 208 -6.17 2.15 5.33
C ILE A 208 -7.34 1.17 5.51
N ILE A 209 -8.36 1.54 6.30
CA ILE A 209 -9.55 0.71 6.56
C ILE A 209 -10.29 0.40 5.26
N GLU A 210 -10.53 1.40 4.42
CA GLU A 210 -11.17 1.21 3.11
C GLU A 210 -10.33 0.30 2.21
N THR A 211 -9.00 0.42 2.27
CA THR A 211 -8.11 -0.47 1.52
C THR A 211 -8.19 -1.91 2.04
N ILE A 212 -8.24 -2.13 3.35
CA ILE A 212 -8.43 -3.48 3.93
C ILE A 212 -9.75 -4.08 3.42
N LYS A 213 -10.84 -3.31 3.47
CA LYS A 213 -12.18 -3.78 3.11
C LYS A 213 -12.33 -4.09 1.62
N TYR A 214 -11.77 -3.27 0.74
CA TYR A 214 -12.12 -3.32 -0.69
C TYR A 214 -10.96 -3.71 -1.61
N ARG A 215 -9.72 -3.39 -1.26
CA ARG A 215 -8.55 -3.62 -2.11
C ARG A 215 -7.31 -4.05 -1.30
N PRO A 216 -7.40 -5.12 -0.49
CA PRO A 216 -6.28 -5.61 0.32
C PRO A 216 -5.06 -6.04 -0.53
N ASP A 217 -5.25 -6.32 -1.82
CA ASP A 217 -4.19 -6.61 -2.78
C ASP A 217 -3.17 -5.47 -2.93
N LEU A 218 -3.59 -4.22 -2.71
CA LEU A 218 -2.72 -3.04 -2.80
C LEU A 218 -1.59 -3.08 -1.77
N PHE A 219 -1.83 -3.63 -0.59
CA PHE A 219 -0.77 -3.78 0.41
C PHE A 219 0.37 -4.70 -0.06
N GLY A 220 0.10 -5.63 -0.97
CA GLY A 220 1.12 -6.48 -1.59
C GLY A 220 2.20 -5.69 -2.33
N LYS A 221 1.85 -4.54 -2.89
CA LYS A 221 2.73 -3.65 -3.67
C LYS A 221 3.49 -2.65 -2.80
N MET A 222 3.12 -2.48 -1.53
CA MET A 222 3.79 -1.57 -0.60
C MET A 222 5.03 -2.24 0.01
N HIS A 223 6.10 -1.47 0.17
CA HIS A 223 7.30 -1.93 0.88
C HIS A 223 7.03 -1.86 2.40
N GLY A 224 7.12 -3.00 3.10
CA GLY A 224 7.06 -3.04 4.57
C GLY A 224 8.40 -2.66 5.18
N GLU A 225 8.40 -1.98 6.33
CA GLU A 225 9.62 -1.63 7.07
C GLU A 225 10.13 -2.75 7.99
N GLY A 226 9.51 -3.92 7.97
CA GLY A 226 9.95 -5.07 8.74
C GLY A 226 9.28 -6.35 8.26
N ILE A 227 10.10 -7.34 7.99
CA ILE A 227 9.65 -8.73 8.02
C ILE A 227 10.03 -9.20 9.42
N GLY A 228 9.06 -9.24 10.35
CA GLY A 228 9.26 -9.94 11.60
C GLY A 228 9.70 -11.38 11.32
N LEU A 229 10.41 -12.01 12.23
CA LEU A 229 10.79 -13.44 12.13
C LEU A 229 9.58 -14.35 11.90
N SER A 230 8.37 -13.89 12.23
CA SER A 230 7.08 -14.55 12.03
C SER A 230 6.56 -14.54 10.59
N GLY A 231 7.21 -13.81 9.66
CA GLY A 231 6.72 -13.63 8.29
C GLY A 231 5.56 -12.63 8.16
N ALA A 232 5.16 -11.96 9.24
CA ALA A 232 4.16 -10.90 9.20
C ALA A 232 4.69 -9.67 8.45
N LYS A 233 3.84 -9.07 7.61
CA LYS A 233 4.14 -7.80 6.96
C LYS A 233 3.70 -6.65 7.85
N VAL A 234 4.62 -5.78 8.21
CA VAL A 234 4.35 -4.60 9.03
C VAL A 234 4.51 -3.34 8.18
N LEU A 235 3.46 -2.54 8.12
CA LEU A 235 3.43 -1.25 7.43
C LEU A 235 3.31 -0.14 8.47
N MET A 236 4.31 0.76 8.48
CA MET A 236 4.36 1.88 9.41
C MET A 236 3.78 3.13 8.75
N PHE A 237 2.87 3.79 9.46
CA PHE A 237 2.30 5.09 9.10
C PHE A 237 2.63 6.12 10.18
N ASP A 238 2.22 7.37 10.01
CA ASP A 238 2.58 8.46 10.92
C ASP A 238 2.16 8.17 12.37
N ASP A 239 0.91 7.76 12.58
CA ASP A 239 0.33 7.54 13.91
C ASP A 239 -0.25 6.14 14.13
N CYS A 240 -0.14 5.25 13.16
CA CYS A 240 -0.65 3.89 13.24
C CYS A 240 0.27 2.89 12.55
N VAL A 241 0.03 1.61 12.84
CA VAL A 241 0.76 0.47 12.27
C VAL A 241 -0.27 -0.54 11.78
N LEU A 242 -0.07 -1.05 10.57
CA LEU A 242 -0.84 -2.18 10.04
C LEU A 242 0.03 -3.42 10.04
N LYS A 243 -0.36 -4.43 10.81
CA LYS A 243 0.20 -5.77 10.78
C LYS A 243 -0.68 -6.67 9.93
N ILE A 244 -0.07 -7.36 8.96
CA ILE A 244 -0.74 -8.31 8.08
C ILE A 244 -0.02 -9.65 8.23
N GLU A 245 -0.75 -10.66 8.67
CA GLU A 245 -0.21 -12.01 8.88
C GLU A 245 -1.21 -13.07 8.45
N GLN A 246 -0.82 -14.34 8.50
CA GLN A 246 -1.76 -15.43 8.29
C GLN A 246 -2.77 -15.47 9.44
N GLU A 247 -4.06 -15.63 9.09
CA GLU A 247 -5.10 -15.86 10.10
C GLU A 247 -4.82 -17.12 10.90
N GLY A 248 -4.83 -17.01 12.22
CA GLY A 248 -4.53 -18.14 13.08
C GLY A 248 -4.73 -17.82 14.57
N PRO A 249 -4.40 -18.80 15.46
CA PRO A 249 -4.53 -18.60 16.89
C PRO A 249 -3.71 -17.43 17.44
N GLN A 250 -2.54 -17.15 16.84
CA GLN A 250 -1.65 -16.07 17.27
C GLN A 250 -2.21 -14.70 16.93
N SER A 251 -2.66 -14.49 15.67
CA SER A 251 -3.25 -13.22 15.24
C SER A 251 -4.51 -12.87 16.05
N ARG A 252 -5.36 -13.86 16.30
CA ARG A 252 -6.54 -13.69 17.18
C ARG A 252 -6.15 -13.34 18.60
N ARG A 253 -5.15 -14.05 19.14
CA ARG A 253 -4.64 -13.78 20.49
C ARG A 253 -4.08 -12.38 20.62
N GLU A 254 -3.32 -11.90 19.63
CA GLU A 254 -2.78 -10.54 19.68
C GLU A 254 -3.88 -9.49 19.71
N HIS A 255 -4.89 -9.62 18.85
CA HIS A 255 -6.04 -8.74 18.85
C HIS A 255 -6.78 -8.72 20.22
N GLU A 256 -7.10 -9.91 20.76
CA GLU A 256 -7.76 -10.06 22.05
C GLU A 256 -6.91 -9.52 23.21
N ALA A 257 -5.59 -9.77 23.18
CA ALA A 257 -4.66 -9.30 24.20
C ALA A 257 -4.57 -7.77 24.22
N LEU A 258 -4.49 -7.13 23.05
CA LEU A 258 -4.47 -5.67 22.95
C LEU A 258 -5.76 -5.04 23.50
N LEU A 259 -6.93 -5.63 23.20
CA LEU A 259 -8.21 -5.17 23.74
C LEU A 259 -8.28 -5.31 25.26
N TRP A 260 -7.86 -6.46 25.80
CA TRP A 260 -7.90 -6.72 27.25
C TRP A 260 -6.89 -5.89 28.05
N LEU A 261 -5.70 -5.63 27.47
CA LEU A 261 -4.63 -4.87 28.10
C LEU A 261 -4.79 -3.35 27.97
N ASN A 262 -5.73 -2.89 27.16
CA ASN A 262 -5.97 -1.45 27.01
C ASN A 262 -6.30 -0.80 28.35
N GLY A 263 -5.51 0.20 28.75
CA GLY A 263 -5.60 0.86 30.06
C GLY A 263 -4.96 0.10 31.24
N LYS A 264 -4.55 -1.17 31.06
CA LYS A 264 -3.84 -1.97 32.10
C LYS A 264 -2.32 -1.93 31.88
N LEU A 265 -1.89 -1.88 30.63
CA LEU A 265 -0.48 -1.89 30.22
C LEU A 265 -0.31 -0.95 29.02
N PRO A 266 0.84 -0.28 28.84
CA PRO A 266 1.08 0.52 27.63
C PRO A 266 1.26 -0.41 26.42
N VAL A 267 0.18 -0.62 25.69
CA VAL A 267 0.11 -1.42 24.47
C VAL A 267 -0.55 -0.59 23.36
N PRO A 268 -0.38 -0.95 22.08
CA PRO A 268 -1.10 -0.30 20.99
C PRO A 268 -2.63 -0.38 21.19
N GLU A 269 -3.33 0.72 20.92
CA GLU A 269 -4.80 0.70 20.81
C GLU A 269 -5.20 0.07 19.49
N VAL A 270 -6.16 -0.86 19.50
CA VAL A 270 -6.77 -1.42 18.30
C VAL A 270 -7.64 -0.34 17.65
N ILE A 271 -7.32 0.00 16.39
CA ILE A 271 -8.09 0.96 15.59
C ILE A 271 -9.09 0.21 14.72
N PHE A 272 -8.66 -0.89 14.11
CA PHE A 272 -9.49 -1.74 13.25
C PHE A 272 -8.89 -3.14 13.16
N HIS A 273 -9.74 -4.15 13.04
CA HIS A 273 -9.32 -5.53 12.81
C HIS A 273 -10.29 -6.21 11.84
N GLU A 274 -9.76 -6.96 10.90
CA GLU A 274 -10.53 -7.79 9.98
C GLU A 274 -9.72 -9.03 9.58
N ASP A 275 -10.38 -10.20 9.64
CA ASP A 275 -9.88 -11.43 9.06
C ASP A 275 -10.53 -11.64 7.70
N ARG A 276 -9.70 -11.76 6.64
CA ARG A 276 -10.17 -11.87 5.27
C ARG A 276 -9.20 -12.65 4.40
N ASP A 277 -9.74 -13.55 3.58
CA ASP A 277 -8.98 -14.36 2.60
C ASP A 277 -7.79 -15.09 3.23
N GLY A 278 -7.97 -15.61 4.47
CA GLY A 278 -6.96 -16.33 5.23
C GLY A 278 -5.85 -15.42 5.82
N LYS A 279 -6.05 -14.12 5.83
CA LYS A 279 -5.17 -13.14 6.44
C LYS A 279 -5.86 -12.35 7.53
N SER A 280 -5.10 -12.01 8.55
CA SER A 280 -5.49 -11.08 9.61
C SER A 280 -4.87 -9.72 9.37
N TYR A 281 -5.70 -8.68 9.39
CA TYR A 281 -5.34 -7.28 9.23
C TYR A 281 -5.59 -6.56 10.55
N LEU A 282 -4.54 -6.23 11.26
CA LEU A 282 -4.61 -5.53 12.55
C LEU A 282 -4.04 -4.13 12.41
N LEU A 283 -4.92 -3.13 12.38
CA LEU A 283 -4.57 -1.71 12.42
C LEU A 283 -4.58 -1.23 13.86
N MET A 284 -3.46 -0.72 14.33
CA MET A 284 -3.27 -0.31 15.72
C MET A 284 -2.53 1.02 15.81
N SER A 285 -2.62 1.71 16.95
CA SER A 285 -1.89 2.93 17.22
C SER A 285 -0.37 2.69 17.25
N ARG A 286 0.40 3.67 16.78
CA ARG A 286 1.85 3.61 16.83
C ARG A 286 2.35 4.09 18.19
N LEU A 287 3.02 3.21 18.93
CA LEU A 287 3.67 3.57 20.17
C LEU A 287 4.93 4.43 19.91
N LYS A 288 5.21 5.32 20.83
CA LYS A 288 6.42 6.14 20.82
C LYS A 288 7.57 5.39 21.49
N GLY A 289 8.78 5.74 21.14
CA GLY A 289 9.99 5.12 21.70
C GLY A 289 10.76 4.31 20.66
N LYS A 290 11.81 3.66 21.12
CA LYS A 290 12.68 2.77 20.36
C LYS A 290 12.63 1.38 20.96
N MET A 291 12.75 0.36 20.12
CA MET A 291 12.91 -1.01 20.59
C MET A 291 14.17 -1.13 21.45
N LEU A 292 14.16 -1.97 22.49
CA LEU A 292 15.35 -2.15 23.35
C LEU A 292 16.55 -2.72 22.60
N CYS A 293 16.35 -3.31 21.43
CA CYS A 293 17.41 -3.74 20.51
C CYS A 293 18.00 -2.61 19.64
N ASP A 294 17.50 -1.35 19.76
CA ASP A 294 18.09 -0.21 19.02
C ASP A 294 19.57 0.00 19.45
N PRO A 295 20.49 0.17 18.50
CA PRO A 295 21.92 0.32 18.78
C PRO A 295 22.24 1.39 19.84
N LEU A 296 21.49 2.50 19.88
CA LEU A 296 21.69 3.56 20.88
C LEU A 296 21.33 3.12 22.31
N ILE A 297 20.46 2.13 22.46
CA ILE A 297 20.07 1.56 23.76
C ILE A 297 21.06 0.45 24.14
N LEU A 298 21.44 -0.40 23.18
CA LEU A 298 22.39 -1.50 23.40
C LEU A 298 23.76 -1.03 23.92
N HIS A 299 24.23 0.15 23.52
CA HIS A 299 25.50 0.71 23.98
C HIS A 299 25.59 0.95 25.50
N ASN A 300 24.45 1.13 26.18
CA ASN A 300 24.41 1.31 27.64
C ASN A 300 23.79 0.08 28.34
N ARG A 301 24.63 -0.91 28.54
CA ARG A 301 24.27 -2.20 29.11
C ARG A 301 23.53 -2.11 30.46
N ASN A 302 24.02 -1.27 31.39
CA ASN A 302 23.37 -1.12 32.70
C ASN A 302 21.96 -0.54 32.55
N ARG A 303 21.78 0.42 31.63
CA ARG A 303 20.47 0.97 31.32
C ARG A 303 19.59 -0.07 30.66
N LEU A 304 20.10 -0.86 29.72
CA LEU A 304 19.36 -1.93 29.04
C LEU A 304 18.86 -2.96 30.05
N MET A 305 19.71 -3.50 30.92
CA MET A 305 19.30 -4.47 31.96
C MET A 305 18.24 -3.89 32.90
N LYS A 306 18.38 -2.64 33.33
CA LYS A 306 17.36 -1.94 34.16
C LYS A 306 16.05 -1.77 33.40
N SER A 307 16.08 -1.47 32.10
CA SER A 307 14.90 -1.34 31.27
C SER A 307 14.17 -2.69 31.11
N CYS A 308 14.91 -3.79 30.89
CA CYS A 308 14.33 -5.13 30.84
C CYS A 308 13.66 -5.51 32.18
N ALA A 309 14.34 -5.27 33.31
CA ALA A 309 13.79 -5.54 34.64
C ALA A 309 12.55 -4.68 34.91
N ALA A 310 12.54 -3.42 34.52
CA ALA A 310 11.38 -2.53 34.65
C ALA A 310 10.21 -3.02 33.78
N ALA A 311 10.47 -3.45 32.55
CA ALA A 311 9.47 -4.00 31.67
C ALA A 311 8.79 -5.26 32.27
N MET A 312 9.59 -6.20 32.80
CA MET A 312 9.09 -7.39 33.46
C MET A 312 8.22 -7.03 34.67
N LYS A 313 8.71 -6.16 35.57
CA LYS A 313 7.96 -5.73 36.76
C LYS A 313 6.63 -5.05 36.36
N MET A 314 6.63 -4.27 35.30
CA MET A 314 5.42 -3.64 34.79
C MET A 314 4.43 -4.69 34.26
N LEU A 315 4.89 -5.66 33.46
CA LEU A 315 4.07 -6.75 32.96
C LEU A 315 3.48 -7.60 34.08
N TRP A 316 4.31 -8.01 35.04
CA TRP A 316 3.89 -8.86 36.17
C TRP A 316 3.01 -8.16 37.20
N SER A 317 2.92 -6.84 37.16
CA SER A 317 2.03 -6.07 38.02
C SER A 317 0.57 -6.03 37.55
N VAL A 318 0.30 -6.52 36.33
CA VAL A 318 -1.06 -6.57 35.78
C VAL A 318 -1.89 -7.58 36.53
N ASP A 319 -3.09 -7.15 36.97
CA ASP A 319 -4.06 -8.06 37.58
C ASP A 319 -4.55 -9.08 36.55
N ILE A 320 -4.35 -10.35 36.87
CA ILE A 320 -4.69 -11.48 35.99
C ILE A 320 -5.97 -12.20 36.41
N SER A 321 -6.72 -11.67 37.38
CA SER A 321 -7.92 -12.32 37.89
C SER A 321 -9.02 -12.51 36.86
N ASP A 322 -9.12 -11.59 35.91
CA ASP A 322 -10.05 -11.59 34.75
C ASP A 322 -9.36 -11.92 33.41
N CYS A 323 -8.13 -12.47 33.44
CA CYS A 323 -7.36 -12.74 32.21
C CYS A 323 -8.01 -13.85 31.38
N PRO A 324 -8.43 -13.60 30.13
CA PRO A 324 -9.09 -14.60 29.28
C PRO A 324 -8.12 -15.64 28.70
N PHE A 325 -6.80 -15.46 28.90
CA PHE A 325 -5.75 -16.32 28.32
C PHE A 325 -5.17 -17.30 29.32
N ARG A 326 -5.87 -17.54 30.41
CA ARG A 326 -5.44 -18.48 31.43
C ARG A 326 -5.74 -19.92 31.00
N ASP A 327 -4.71 -20.78 30.91
CA ASP A 327 -4.91 -22.21 30.81
C ASP A 327 -5.08 -22.79 32.23
N GLU A 328 -6.30 -23.15 32.59
CA GLU A 328 -6.66 -23.71 33.91
C GLU A 328 -5.90 -25.01 34.25
N ARG A 329 -5.32 -25.69 33.23
CA ARG A 329 -4.54 -26.90 33.41
C ARG A 329 -3.10 -26.62 33.83
N MET A 330 -2.61 -25.40 33.67
CA MET A 330 -1.26 -25.00 34.10
C MET A 330 -1.24 -24.64 35.60
N GLN A 331 -0.55 -25.43 36.38
CA GLN A 331 -0.23 -25.13 37.79
C GLN A 331 1.03 -24.27 37.85
N CYS A 332 0.89 -22.94 37.85
CA CYS A 332 1.99 -22.00 38.03
C CYS A 332 2.16 -21.70 39.53
N LYS A 333 3.39 -21.80 40.05
CA LYS A 333 3.70 -21.45 41.45
C LYS A 333 3.74 -19.94 41.66
N ASP A 334 4.15 -19.19 40.66
CA ASP A 334 4.29 -17.74 40.67
C ASP A 334 3.65 -17.17 39.38
N ALA A 335 2.30 -17.31 39.32
CA ALA A 335 1.51 -16.98 38.15
C ALA A 335 1.43 -15.46 37.93
N VAL A 336 1.86 -15.00 36.79
CA VAL A 336 1.81 -13.62 36.33
C VAL A 336 1.32 -13.54 34.89
N LEU A 337 1.00 -12.32 34.42
CA LEU A 337 0.89 -12.09 32.99
C LEU A 337 2.25 -12.23 32.35
N SER A 338 2.39 -13.15 31.41
CA SER A 338 3.58 -13.35 30.60
C SER A 338 3.34 -12.83 29.18
N HIS A 339 4.34 -12.19 28.59
CA HIS A 339 4.33 -11.77 27.20
C HIS A 339 4.29 -12.98 26.26
N GLY A 340 4.93 -14.07 26.66
CA GLY A 340 5.11 -15.28 25.85
C GLY A 340 6.23 -15.20 24.81
N ASP A 341 6.68 -13.97 24.47
CA ASP A 341 7.86 -13.68 23.64
C ASP A 341 8.48 -12.35 24.07
N LEU A 342 8.97 -12.28 25.33
CA LEU A 342 9.53 -11.07 25.92
C LEU A 342 10.95 -10.81 25.45
N CYS A 343 11.11 -10.61 24.15
CA CYS A 343 12.40 -10.27 23.52
C CYS A 343 12.60 -8.74 23.37
N LEU A 344 13.83 -8.30 23.21
CA LEU A 344 14.17 -6.88 23.13
C LEU A 344 13.43 -6.10 22.03
N PRO A 345 13.19 -6.65 20.82
CA PRO A 345 12.41 -6.00 19.80
C PRO A 345 10.95 -5.69 20.23
N ASN A 346 10.38 -6.48 21.13
CA ASN A 346 8.97 -6.37 21.53
C ASN A 346 8.73 -5.38 22.69
N ILE A 347 9.80 -4.74 23.18
CA ILE A 347 9.76 -3.75 24.27
C ILE A 347 10.24 -2.41 23.74
N LEU A 348 9.40 -1.37 23.88
CA LEU A 348 9.72 -0.01 23.50
C LEU A 348 10.06 0.84 24.73
N ALA A 349 11.04 1.72 24.59
CA ALA A 349 11.46 2.66 25.64
C ALA A 349 11.86 4.00 25.05
N ASP A 350 11.83 5.03 25.88
CA ASP A 350 12.40 6.35 25.64
C ASP A 350 13.34 6.76 26.79
N ASN A 351 13.68 8.04 26.85
CA ASN A 351 14.54 8.57 27.93
C ASN A 351 13.87 8.55 29.31
N ARG A 352 12.57 8.36 29.40
CA ARG A 352 11.79 8.38 30.65
C ARG A 352 11.51 6.97 31.18
N GLY A 353 11.61 5.93 30.32
CA GLY A 353 11.38 4.53 30.70
C GLY A 353 10.69 3.72 29.60
N ILE A 354 10.03 2.66 30.02
CA ILE A 354 9.27 1.79 29.13
C ILE A 354 8.05 2.54 28.59
N THR A 355 7.89 2.55 27.27
CA THR A 355 6.79 3.21 26.57
C THR A 355 5.76 2.23 26.03
N GLY A 356 6.10 0.94 25.96
CA GLY A 356 5.13 -0.08 25.63
C GLY A 356 5.65 -1.43 25.19
N PHE A 357 4.68 -2.31 24.94
CA PHE A 357 4.88 -3.69 24.51
C PHE A 357 4.13 -3.91 23.20
N ILE A 358 4.71 -4.69 22.30
CA ILE A 358 4.16 -5.06 21.00
C ILE A 358 4.30 -6.56 20.76
N ASP A 359 3.59 -7.09 19.77
CA ASP A 359 3.63 -8.51 19.37
C ASP A 359 3.19 -9.47 20.50
N LEU A 360 1.96 -9.24 20.99
CA LEU A 360 1.36 -9.93 22.12
C LEU A 360 0.61 -11.23 21.73
N GLY A 361 0.90 -11.79 20.55
CA GLY A 361 0.25 -12.99 20.02
C GLY A 361 0.46 -14.27 20.85
N TYR A 362 1.43 -14.26 21.75
CA TYR A 362 1.72 -15.35 22.71
C TYR A 362 1.38 -15.02 24.16
N CYS A 363 0.74 -13.86 24.39
CA CYS A 363 0.39 -13.42 25.74
C CYS A 363 -0.47 -14.45 26.47
N THR A 364 -0.10 -14.77 27.70
CA THR A 364 -0.76 -15.79 28.53
C THR A 364 -0.47 -15.59 30.01
N VAL A 365 -1.12 -16.37 30.89
CA VAL A 365 -0.74 -16.50 32.30
C VAL A 365 0.29 -17.62 32.44
N ALA A 366 1.48 -17.30 32.94
CA ALA A 366 2.57 -18.26 33.08
C ALA A 366 3.40 -17.98 34.35
N ASP A 367 4.39 -18.83 34.62
CA ASP A 367 5.39 -18.58 35.66
C ASP A 367 6.37 -17.47 35.20
N ARG A 368 6.78 -16.58 36.10
CA ARG A 368 7.76 -15.50 35.82
C ARG A 368 8.99 -15.97 35.11
N LYS A 369 9.37 -17.23 35.37
CA LYS A 369 10.55 -17.85 34.75
C LYS A 369 10.51 -17.83 33.23
N ALA A 370 9.33 -17.94 32.62
CA ALA A 370 9.19 -17.92 31.16
C ALA A 370 9.68 -16.61 30.54
N ASP A 371 9.26 -15.48 31.10
CA ASP A 371 9.71 -14.17 30.62
C ASP A 371 11.20 -13.90 30.93
N ILE A 372 11.68 -14.37 32.09
CA ILE A 372 13.10 -14.24 32.47
C ILE A 372 13.99 -14.98 31.46
N ASP A 373 13.66 -16.25 31.17
CA ASP A 373 14.44 -17.08 30.25
C ASP A 373 14.46 -16.48 28.84
N CYS A 374 13.30 -16.08 28.32
CA CYS A 374 13.16 -15.43 27.00
C CYS A 374 13.96 -14.13 26.92
N CYS A 375 13.87 -13.28 27.92
CA CYS A 375 14.59 -12.00 27.93
C CYS A 375 16.10 -12.19 28.06
N ILE A 376 16.58 -13.15 28.87
CA ILE A 376 18.01 -13.48 28.98
C ILE A 376 18.54 -13.95 27.62
N GLU A 377 17.83 -14.87 26.96
CA GLU A 377 18.20 -15.37 25.64
C GLU A 377 18.28 -14.25 24.61
N SER A 378 17.30 -13.34 24.60
CA SER A 378 17.29 -12.18 23.73
C SER A 378 18.42 -11.19 24.06
N LEU A 379 18.72 -10.93 25.34
CA LEU A 379 19.85 -10.10 25.78
C LEU A 379 21.17 -10.67 25.30
N GLU A 380 21.41 -11.97 25.52
CA GLU A 380 22.64 -12.63 25.08
C GLU A 380 22.80 -12.57 23.56
N ALA A 381 21.75 -12.90 22.81
CA ALA A 381 21.76 -12.85 21.34
C ALA A 381 22.11 -11.44 20.80
N ASN A 382 21.63 -10.38 21.44
CA ASN A 382 21.90 -9.00 21.02
C ASN A 382 23.26 -8.48 21.52
N LEU A 383 23.75 -8.95 22.67
CA LEU A 383 25.03 -8.51 23.23
C LEU A 383 26.25 -9.30 22.71
N THR A 384 26.05 -10.52 22.21
CA THR A 384 27.14 -11.39 21.68
C THR A 384 27.32 -11.29 20.17
N GLY A 385 26.68 -10.33 19.52
CA GLY A 385 26.88 -10.07 18.10
C GLY A 385 26.11 -10.97 17.14
N ARG A 386 25.22 -11.87 17.61
CA ARG A 386 24.36 -12.68 16.73
C ARG A 386 23.46 -11.80 15.83
N PHE A 387 23.12 -10.60 16.28
CA PHE A 387 22.34 -9.60 15.55
C PHE A 387 23.04 -8.24 15.45
N SER A 388 24.30 -8.11 15.86
CA SER A 388 25.03 -6.85 15.83
C SER A 388 26.10 -6.82 14.74
N ASP A 389 26.31 -5.66 14.16
CA ASP A 389 27.29 -5.31 13.13
C ASP A 389 28.71 -5.04 13.69
N GLY A 390 29.18 -5.84 14.65
CA GLY A 390 30.58 -5.81 15.09
C GLY A 390 30.86 -5.07 16.40
N THR A 391 29.90 -4.91 17.30
CA THR A 391 30.19 -4.50 18.69
C THR A 391 30.95 -5.59 19.44
N PRO A 392 31.97 -5.25 20.27
CA PRO A 392 32.75 -6.24 21.00
C PRO A 392 31.87 -7.10 21.89
N GLU A 393 32.03 -8.42 21.81
CA GLU A 393 31.34 -9.39 22.66
C GLU A 393 31.59 -9.09 24.13
N GLN A 394 30.56 -8.77 24.86
CA GLN A 394 30.59 -8.68 26.31
C GLN A 394 29.51 -9.63 26.86
N PRO A 395 29.88 -10.72 27.55
CA PRO A 395 28.93 -11.66 28.11
C PRO A 395 27.98 -10.98 29.11
N LEU A 396 26.70 -11.43 29.16
CA LEU A 396 25.72 -10.94 30.11
C LEU A 396 26.14 -11.37 31.52
N ASP A 397 26.17 -10.40 32.47
CA ASP A 397 26.22 -10.72 33.90
C ASP A 397 24.81 -11.10 34.36
N ARG A 398 24.52 -12.41 34.33
CA ARG A 398 23.20 -12.96 34.69
C ARG A 398 22.84 -12.71 36.14
N ASP A 399 23.82 -12.80 37.07
CA ASP A 399 23.56 -12.64 38.50
C ASP A 399 23.22 -11.17 38.81
N ALA A 400 23.96 -10.23 38.21
CA ALA A 400 23.61 -8.83 38.30
C ALA A 400 22.25 -8.50 37.71
N PHE A 401 21.88 -9.12 36.58
CA PHE A 401 20.56 -8.94 35.99
C PHE A 401 19.44 -9.51 36.85
N LEU A 402 19.59 -10.75 37.35
CA LEU A 402 18.60 -11.38 38.23
C LEU A 402 18.41 -10.63 39.54
N SER A 403 19.47 -10.00 40.09
CA SER A 403 19.36 -9.16 41.27
C SER A 403 18.46 -7.93 41.07
N LEU A 404 18.29 -7.44 39.84
CA LEU A 404 17.39 -6.33 39.53
C LEU A 404 15.90 -6.75 39.56
N LEU A 405 15.60 -8.05 39.53
CA LEU A 405 14.25 -8.59 39.57
C LEU A 405 13.74 -8.85 40.99
N GLN A 406 14.64 -8.96 41.95
CA GLN A 406 14.31 -9.04 43.38
C GLN A 406 13.78 -7.67 43.87
#